data_fd10324f5ae24f9ca805e6e7fd36d35d
#
_entry.id   fd10324f5ae24f9ca805e6e7fd36d35d
#
_cell.length_a   1.000
_cell.length_b   1.000
_cell.length_c   1.000
_cell.angle_alpha   90.00
_cell.angle_beta   90.00
_cell.angle_gamma   90.00
#
_symmetry.space_group_name_H-M   'P 1'
#
loop_
_entity.id
_entity.type
_entity.pdbx_description
1 polymer ?
#
loop_
_entity_poly.entity_id
_entity_poly.type
_entity_poly.pdbx_seq_one_letter_code
_entity_poly.pdbx_strand_id
1 'polypeptide(L)'
;MYKNYSILKIFHFLILFLLISHKAESRIVDTIEALQEKKIGDKEASITIVEFASLTCGHCAKFHNEVFPKIKKEYIDTGKIEFTYRDFPLDKFALKASVIARCSGNDRFFSFLKVLYKKQKDWTSTQDPFKSL
;
A
#
# COMPACT_ATOMS: atom_id res chain seq x y z
N MET A 1 2.35 43.26 -35.42
CA MET A 1 2.42 43.24 -33.93
C MET A 1 1.84 42.01 -33.28
N TYR A 2 1.43 40.95 -33.98
CA TYR A 2 0.76 39.76 -33.45
C TYR A 2 1.71 38.57 -33.14
N LYS A 3 2.95 38.59 -33.59
CA LYS A 3 3.89 37.46 -33.56
C LYS A 3 4.48 37.19 -32.15
N ASN A 4 4.56 38.20 -31.28
CA ASN A 4 5.20 38.08 -29.95
C ASN A 4 4.27 37.48 -28.88
N TYR A 5 2.95 37.53 -29.07
CA TYR A 5 1.99 37.05 -28.07
C TYR A 5 1.93 35.51 -28.00
N SER A 6 2.12 34.87 -29.16
CA SER A 6 2.17 33.39 -29.22
C SER A 6 3.42 32.82 -28.58
N ILE A 7 4.56 33.47 -28.77
CA ILE A 7 5.84 33.05 -28.18
C ILE A 7 5.79 33.18 -26.64
N LEU A 8 5.20 34.28 -26.13
CA LEU A 8 5.06 34.51 -24.69
C LEU A 8 4.15 33.48 -24.03
N LYS A 9 3.05 33.06 -24.70
CA LYS A 9 2.15 32.01 -24.21
C LYS A 9 2.84 30.64 -24.18
N ILE A 10 3.60 30.30 -25.21
CA ILE A 10 4.38 29.05 -25.27
C ILE A 10 5.44 29.02 -24.14
N PHE A 11 6.08 30.15 -23.88
CA PHE A 11 7.08 30.27 -22.83
C PHE A 11 6.46 30.11 -21.43
N HIS A 12 5.28 30.69 -21.19
CA HIS A 12 4.52 30.51 -19.94
C HIS A 12 4.06 29.08 -19.76
N PHE A 13 3.62 28.41 -20.82
CA PHE A 13 3.20 27.01 -20.78
C PHE A 13 4.37 26.06 -20.50
N LEU A 14 5.55 26.34 -21.08
CA LEU A 14 6.80 25.61 -20.82
C LEU A 14 7.28 25.79 -19.38
N ILE A 15 7.22 27.00 -18.83
CA ILE A 15 7.59 27.28 -17.46
C ILE A 15 6.62 26.57 -16.49
N LEU A 16 5.32 26.62 -16.77
CA LEU A 16 4.31 25.93 -15.96
C LEU A 16 4.50 24.41 -15.99
N PHE A 17 4.88 23.85 -17.15
CA PHE A 17 5.17 22.41 -17.28
C PHE A 17 6.44 21.99 -16.54
N LEU A 18 7.46 22.83 -16.48
CA LEU A 18 8.70 22.59 -15.72
C LEU A 18 8.48 22.63 -14.20
N LEU A 19 7.49 23.41 -13.71
CA LEU A 19 7.16 23.50 -12.29
C LEU A 19 6.35 22.28 -11.79
N ILE A 20 5.79 21.47 -12.67
CA ILE A 20 5.01 20.27 -12.34
C ILE A 20 5.89 19.00 -12.30
N SER A 21 7.18 19.12 -12.57
CA SER A 21 8.13 18.01 -12.38
C SER A 21 8.26 17.67 -10.89
N HIS A 22 7.23 17.02 -10.34
CA HIS A 22 7.30 16.44 -9.01
C HIS A 22 8.35 15.33 -9.04
N LYS A 23 9.46 15.55 -8.39
CA LYS A 23 10.44 14.51 -8.13
C LYS A 23 9.73 13.37 -7.41
N ALA A 24 9.59 12.23 -8.05
CA ALA A 24 9.26 10.99 -7.37
C ALA A 24 10.45 10.64 -6.48
N GLU A 25 10.43 11.11 -5.24
CA GLU A 25 11.45 10.78 -4.25
C GLU A 25 11.22 9.34 -3.81
N SER A 26 12.15 8.47 -4.12
CA SER A 26 12.16 7.10 -3.62
C SER A 26 12.56 7.16 -2.14
N ARG A 27 11.57 7.12 -1.25
CA ARG A 27 11.80 7.10 0.18
C ARG A 27 12.27 5.71 0.59
N ILE A 28 13.49 5.61 1.09
CA ILE A 28 13.96 4.43 1.80
C ILE A 28 13.32 4.46 3.20
N VAL A 29 12.51 3.47 3.50
CA VAL A 29 11.88 3.31 4.82
C VAL A 29 12.94 2.81 5.79
N ASP A 30 13.09 3.50 6.92
CA ASP A 30 13.99 3.04 7.95
C ASP A 30 13.45 1.79 8.69
N THR A 31 14.35 1.09 9.38
CA THR A 31 14.00 -0.15 10.09
C THR A 31 12.96 0.10 11.20
N ILE A 32 13.00 1.25 11.86
CA ILE A 32 12.08 1.60 12.93
C ILE A 32 10.65 1.73 12.38
N GLU A 33 10.48 2.44 11.27
CA GLU A 33 9.17 2.54 10.59
C GLU A 33 8.67 1.18 10.09
N ALA A 34 9.56 0.36 9.53
CA ALA A 34 9.20 -0.97 9.03
C ALA A 34 8.67 -1.88 10.15
N LEU A 35 9.23 -1.77 11.36
CA LEU A 35 8.87 -2.58 12.53
C LEU A 35 7.64 -2.09 13.29
N GLN A 36 7.15 -0.89 13.03
CA GLN A 36 5.94 -0.37 13.67
C GLN A 36 4.72 -1.26 13.43
N GLU A 37 3.79 -1.28 14.38
CA GLU A 37 2.49 -1.93 14.17
C GLU A 37 1.78 -1.32 12.97
N LYS A 38 1.19 -2.17 12.15
CA LYS A 38 0.44 -1.76 10.95
C LYS A 38 -1.03 -1.64 11.29
N LYS A 39 -1.47 -0.40 11.49
CA LYS A 39 -2.82 -0.06 11.92
C LYS A 39 -3.53 0.85 10.93
N ILE A 40 -4.85 0.75 10.88
CA ILE A 40 -5.71 1.64 10.11
C ILE A 40 -7.03 1.85 10.86
N GLY A 41 -7.57 3.04 10.81
CA GLY A 41 -8.78 3.44 11.51
C GLY A 41 -8.51 4.49 12.58
N ASP A 42 -9.51 4.75 13.40
CA ASP A 42 -9.41 5.70 14.51
C ASP A 42 -8.73 5.04 15.72
N LYS A 43 -7.65 5.64 16.20
CA LYS A 43 -6.93 5.16 17.40
C LYS A 43 -7.76 5.24 18.69
N GLU A 44 -8.80 6.08 18.71
CA GLU A 44 -9.72 6.24 19.85
C GLU A 44 -10.96 5.32 19.72
N ALA A 45 -11.02 4.46 18.67
CA ALA A 45 -12.10 3.52 18.50
C ALA A 45 -12.18 2.56 19.71
N SER A 46 -13.40 2.31 20.19
CA SER A 46 -13.65 1.42 21.34
C SER A 46 -13.40 -0.06 21.05
N ILE A 47 -13.30 -0.43 19.77
CA ILE A 47 -13.10 -1.81 19.31
C ILE A 47 -11.81 -1.88 18.49
N THR A 48 -10.94 -2.82 18.84
CA THR A 48 -9.76 -3.15 18.03
C THR A 48 -9.92 -4.56 17.47
N ILE A 49 -9.77 -4.69 16.15
CA ILE A 49 -9.66 -5.99 15.48
C ILE A 49 -8.19 -6.24 15.18
N VAL A 50 -7.68 -7.39 15.60
CA VAL A 50 -6.32 -7.83 15.26
C VAL A 50 -6.40 -9.03 14.34
N GLU A 51 -5.84 -8.91 13.15
CA GLU A 51 -5.71 -9.99 12.20
C GLU A 51 -4.28 -10.54 12.22
N PHE A 52 -4.14 -11.85 12.37
CA PHE A 52 -2.90 -12.57 12.11
C PHE A 52 -3.00 -13.25 10.76
N ALA A 53 -2.19 -12.84 9.79
CA ALA A 53 -2.34 -13.29 8.41
C ALA A 53 -1.02 -13.61 7.70
N SER A 54 -1.09 -14.53 6.76
CA SER A 54 0.03 -14.88 5.87
C SER A 54 -0.28 -14.48 4.44
N LEU A 55 0.71 -13.90 3.78
CA LEU A 55 0.60 -13.48 2.39
C LEU A 55 0.51 -14.64 1.39
N THR A 56 0.84 -15.86 1.79
CA THR A 56 0.64 -17.07 0.98
C THR A 56 -0.64 -17.82 1.30
N CYS A 57 -1.38 -17.42 2.35
CA CYS A 57 -2.63 -18.07 2.75
C CYS A 57 -3.79 -17.68 1.83
N GLY A 58 -4.40 -18.65 1.15
CA GLY A 58 -5.54 -18.42 0.25
C GLY A 58 -6.80 -17.91 0.97
N HIS A 59 -7.04 -18.33 2.22
CA HIS A 59 -8.17 -17.85 3.04
C HIS A 59 -7.95 -16.38 3.45
N CYS A 60 -6.72 -15.98 3.77
CA CYS A 60 -6.38 -14.59 4.05
C CYS A 60 -6.60 -13.72 2.80
N ALA A 61 -6.19 -14.21 1.61
CA ALA A 61 -6.45 -13.50 0.36
C ALA A 61 -7.96 -13.35 0.10
N LYS A 62 -8.76 -14.39 0.35
CA LYS A 62 -10.22 -14.30 0.22
C LYS A 62 -10.80 -13.26 1.18
N PHE A 63 -10.37 -13.26 2.45
CA PHE A 63 -10.80 -12.26 3.42
C PHE A 63 -10.47 -10.84 2.95
N HIS A 64 -9.23 -10.59 2.53
CA HIS A 64 -8.78 -9.27 2.07
C HIS A 64 -9.44 -8.80 0.76
N ASN A 65 -9.84 -9.73 -0.11
CA ASN A 65 -10.48 -9.38 -1.37
C ASN A 65 -12.00 -9.21 -1.27
N GLU A 66 -12.68 -9.94 -0.37
CA GLU A 66 -14.15 -10.01 -0.33
C GLU A 66 -14.78 -9.40 0.94
N VAL A 67 -14.11 -9.54 2.10
CA VAL A 67 -14.65 -9.17 3.41
C VAL A 67 -14.06 -7.86 3.93
N PHE A 68 -12.75 -7.74 3.95
CA PHE A 68 -12.05 -6.57 4.47
C PHE A 68 -12.51 -5.24 3.86
N PRO A 69 -12.79 -5.13 2.53
CA PRO A 69 -13.28 -3.88 1.96
C PRO A 69 -14.63 -3.42 2.55
N LYS A 70 -15.48 -4.36 2.95
CA LYS A 70 -16.77 -4.06 3.60
C LYS A 70 -16.54 -3.61 5.04
N ILE A 71 -15.71 -4.34 5.79
CA ILE A 71 -15.33 -3.95 7.16
C ILE A 71 -14.70 -2.56 7.15
N LYS A 72 -13.79 -2.31 6.20
CA LYS A 72 -13.15 -1.00 6.06
C LYS A 72 -14.18 0.10 5.87
N LYS A 73 -15.05 -0.04 4.89
CA LYS A 73 -16.06 0.97 4.55
C LYS A 73 -17.07 1.23 5.69
N GLU A 74 -17.53 0.17 6.35
CA GLU A 74 -18.68 0.26 7.27
C GLU A 74 -18.25 0.55 8.71
N TYR A 75 -17.02 0.19 9.09
CA TYR A 75 -16.56 0.27 10.47
C TYR A 75 -15.26 1.05 10.65
N ILE A 76 -14.25 0.80 9.80
CA ILE A 76 -12.94 1.45 9.96
C ILE A 76 -13.02 2.91 9.51
N ASP A 77 -13.53 3.17 8.30
CA ASP A 77 -13.65 4.53 7.74
C ASP A 77 -14.69 5.39 8.48
N THR A 78 -15.53 4.77 9.30
CA THR A 78 -16.52 5.45 10.15
C THR A 78 -16.03 5.65 11.61
N GLY A 79 -14.79 5.28 11.91
CA GLY A 79 -14.18 5.46 13.24
C GLY A 79 -14.66 4.50 14.32
N LYS A 80 -15.42 3.45 13.97
CA LYS A 80 -15.96 2.49 14.95
C LYS A 80 -14.93 1.44 15.38
N ILE A 81 -13.95 1.15 14.51
CA ILE A 81 -12.96 0.09 14.70
C ILE A 81 -11.57 0.60 14.32
N GLU A 82 -10.57 0.33 15.17
CA GLU A 82 -9.16 0.29 14.80
C GLU A 82 -8.82 -1.11 14.32
N PHE A 83 -8.21 -1.25 13.16
CA PHE A 83 -7.78 -2.54 12.61
C PHE A 83 -6.25 -2.63 12.63
N THR A 84 -5.73 -3.71 13.22
CA THR A 84 -4.29 -4.01 13.31
C THR A 84 -3.97 -5.25 12.49
N TYR A 85 -3.04 -5.13 11.56
CA TYR A 85 -2.52 -6.26 10.81
C TYR A 85 -1.22 -6.76 11.43
N ARG A 86 -1.13 -8.08 11.69
CA ARG A 86 0.06 -8.75 12.18
C ARG A 86 0.48 -9.86 11.22
N ASP A 87 1.71 -9.78 10.74
CA ASP A 87 2.27 -10.84 9.90
C ASP A 87 2.38 -12.15 10.68
N PHE A 88 1.85 -13.22 10.08
CA PHE A 88 1.98 -14.59 10.55
C PHE A 88 2.45 -15.48 9.37
N PRO A 89 3.71 -15.32 8.91
CA PRO A 89 4.20 -16.00 7.72
C PRO A 89 4.23 -17.51 7.92
N LEU A 90 3.52 -18.25 7.07
CA LEU A 90 3.46 -19.72 7.10
C LEU A 90 4.63 -20.38 6.38
N ASP A 91 5.36 -19.63 5.55
CA ASP A 91 6.49 -20.11 4.77
C ASP A 91 7.48 -18.97 4.46
N LYS A 92 8.62 -19.34 3.83
CA LYS A 92 9.68 -18.39 3.47
C LYS A 92 9.23 -17.31 2.45
N PHE A 93 8.26 -17.64 1.59
CA PHE A 93 7.75 -16.70 0.59
C PHE A 93 6.85 -15.66 1.25
N ALA A 94 5.97 -16.09 2.17
CA ALA A 94 5.18 -15.20 2.99
C ALA A 94 6.07 -14.25 3.80
N LEU A 95 7.14 -14.77 4.44
CA LEU A 95 8.06 -13.94 5.21
C LEU A 95 8.71 -12.84 4.35
N LYS A 96 9.22 -13.19 3.18
CA LYS A 96 9.84 -12.22 2.28
C LYS A 96 8.84 -11.20 1.75
N ALA A 97 7.63 -11.63 1.36
CA ALA A 97 6.57 -10.74 0.94
C ALA A 97 6.15 -9.76 2.06
N SER A 98 6.10 -10.23 3.31
CA SER A 98 5.86 -9.38 4.48
C SER A 98 6.95 -8.32 4.67
N VAL A 99 8.22 -8.68 4.51
CA VAL A 99 9.33 -7.72 4.57
C VAL A 99 9.17 -6.65 3.50
N ILE A 100 8.89 -7.05 2.25
CA ILE A 100 8.68 -6.11 1.14
C ILE A 100 7.48 -5.18 1.44
N ALA A 101 6.37 -5.74 1.94
CA ALA A 101 5.20 -4.95 2.31
C ALA A 101 5.53 -3.91 3.38
N ARG A 102 6.29 -4.28 4.42
CA ARG A 102 6.72 -3.37 5.49
C ARG A 102 7.64 -2.27 4.99
N CYS A 103 8.51 -2.58 4.04
CA CYS A 103 9.39 -1.60 3.39
C CYS A 103 8.65 -0.61 2.47
N SER A 104 7.37 -0.79 2.20
CA SER A 104 6.58 0.18 1.43
C SER A 104 6.28 1.49 2.19
N GLY A 105 6.51 1.52 3.51
CA GLY A 105 6.19 2.63 4.41
C GLY A 105 4.75 2.56 4.96
N ASN A 106 4.52 3.19 6.12
CA ASN A 106 3.25 3.11 6.83
C ASN A 106 2.07 3.58 5.97
N ASP A 107 2.24 4.67 5.25
CA ASP A 107 1.18 5.27 4.42
C ASP A 107 0.73 4.38 3.26
N ARG A 108 1.62 3.52 2.77
CA ARG A 108 1.38 2.66 1.61
C ARG A 108 1.14 1.21 1.97
N PHE A 109 1.40 0.81 3.23
CA PHE A 109 1.35 -0.59 3.66
C PHE A 109 0.04 -1.29 3.27
N PHE A 110 -1.11 -0.76 3.67
CA PHE A 110 -2.41 -1.39 3.38
C PHE A 110 -2.76 -1.38 1.89
N SER A 111 -2.32 -0.36 1.15
CA SER A 111 -2.49 -0.32 -0.32
C SER A 111 -1.64 -1.39 -1.00
N PHE A 112 -0.42 -1.58 -0.53
CA PHE A 112 0.49 -2.61 -1.03
C PHE A 112 -0.01 -4.01 -0.66
N LEU A 113 -0.45 -4.21 0.59
CA LEU A 113 -1.06 -5.45 1.06
C LEU A 113 -2.26 -5.87 0.19
N LYS A 114 -3.13 -4.91 -0.16
CA LYS A 114 -4.26 -5.15 -1.08
C LYS A 114 -3.79 -5.68 -2.44
N VAL A 115 -2.71 -5.14 -3.00
CA VAL A 115 -2.16 -5.61 -4.29
C VAL A 115 -1.60 -7.02 -4.14
N LEU A 116 -0.84 -7.30 -3.08
CA LEU A 116 -0.27 -8.62 -2.83
C LEU A 116 -1.35 -9.70 -2.72
N TYR A 117 -2.42 -9.47 -1.96
CA TYR A 117 -3.53 -10.43 -1.86
C TYR A 117 -4.33 -10.54 -3.16
N LYS A 118 -4.59 -9.44 -3.84
CA LYS A 118 -5.31 -9.48 -5.12
C LYS A 118 -4.56 -10.28 -6.17
N LYS A 119 -3.23 -10.19 -6.16
CA LYS A 119 -2.33 -10.86 -7.11
C LYS A 119 -1.68 -12.12 -6.54
N GLN A 120 -2.15 -12.63 -5.39
CA GLN A 120 -1.52 -13.73 -4.68
C GLN A 120 -1.25 -14.93 -5.59
N LYS A 121 -2.24 -15.36 -6.37
CA LYS A 121 -2.08 -16.52 -7.28
C LYS A 121 -1.02 -16.27 -8.34
N ASP A 122 -0.91 -15.04 -8.83
CA ASP A 122 0.03 -14.70 -9.91
C ASP A 122 1.48 -14.85 -9.42
N TRP A 123 1.81 -14.30 -8.24
CA TRP A 123 3.17 -14.33 -7.72
C TRP A 123 3.53 -15.62 -6.96
N THR A 124 2.55 -16.34 -6.37
CA THR A 124 2.82 -17.59 -5.66
C THR A 124 2.95 -18.81 -6.58
N SER A 125 2.40 -18.75 -7.81
CA SER A 125 2.42 -19.88 -8.75
C SER A 125 3.70 -19.98 -9.58
N THR A 126 4.62 -19.04 -9.47
CA THR A 126 5.88 -19.02 -10.23
C THR A 126 6.95 -19.87 -9.55
N GLN A 127 7.90 -20.43 -10.33
CA GLN A 127 9.04 -21.18 -9.78
C GLN A 127 9.94 -20.32 -8.90
N ASP A 128 9.97 -19.00 -9.15
CA ASP A 128 10.64 -18.00 -8.32
C ASP A 128 9.69 -16.84 -8.02
N PRO A 129 8.92 -16.93 -6.92
CA PRO A 129 7.96 -15.88 -6.54
C PRO A 129 8.58 -14.49 -6.37
N PHE A 130 9.90 -14.39 -6.19
CA PHE A 130 10.58 -13.09 -6.01
C PHE A 130 10.88 -12.36 -7.29
N LYS A 131 10.94 -13.04 -8.42
CA LYS A 131 11.07 -12.37 -9.73
C LYS A 131 9.76 -11.75 -10.18
N SER A 132 8.65 -12.10 -9.54
CA SER A 132 7.30 -11.62 -9.86
C SER A 132 6.72 -10.64 -8.82
N LEU A 133 7.41 -10.40 -7.71
CA LEU A 133 7.15 -9.34 -6.73
C LEU A 133 7.98 -8.10 -7.03
#